data_362c959aa4fef1de999a41056a20d9c1
#
_entry.id   362c959aa4fef1de999a41056a20d9c1
#
_cell.length_a   1.000
_cell.length_b   1.000
_cell.length_c   1.000
_cell.angle_alpha   90.00
_cell.angle_beta   90.00
_cell.angle_gamma   90.00
#
_symmetry.space_group_name_H-M   'P 1'
#
loop_
_entity.id
_entity.type
_entity.pdbx_description
1 polymer ?
#
loop_
_entity_poly.entity_id
_entity_poly.type
_entity_poly.pdbx_seq_one_letter_code
_entity_poly.pdbx_strand_id
1 'polypeptide(L)'
;MHLTQEQRTEAVRRVEHFVEKANALYGKQMPVPVVHFDLKGTTAGQAFSHHRIRLNEGLMVDHWDDFINDTIPHEVAHCVVNFVFGAEVRLTRRGKRQRISHGEKWKSVMRAFGVDANRTHDMDVSKVRQARRTKTKYEYRCNCCGKSIPVGPKYHKDIQNGRPLSHKGCKGSRLEFVGVLGRVTYSEAAQGKRAEPKKVPAARNGITQIEHAVLIYKSMTENVDVKMSRQDIIQGIMHSMQVDKKKASGLHDRAKKKVTA
;
A
#
# COMPACT_ATOMS: atom_id res chain seq x y z
N MET A 1 -18.54 -3.28 20.35
CA MET A 1 -17.58 -3.19 21.46
C MET A 1 -16.82 -1.88 21.31
N HIS A 2 -16.41 -1.27 22.44
CA HIS A 2 -15.62 -0.04 22.47
C HIS A 2 -14.37 -0.30 23.30
N LEU A 3 -13.32 0.47 23.07
CA LEU A 3 -12.11 0.44 23.90
C LEU A 3 -12.43 0.90 25.32
N THR A 4 -11.80 0.27 26.31
CA THR A 4 -11.84 0.76 27.69
C THR A 4 -11.04 2.05 27.83
N GLN A 5 -11.22 2.77 28.92
CA GLN A 5 -10.44 4.00 29.18
C GLN A 5 -8.95 3.68 29.36
N GLU A 6 -8.62 2.55 29.99
CA GLU A 6 -7.24 2.07 30.15
C GLU A 6 -6.59 1.81 28.79
N GLN A 7 -7.30 1.13 27.88
CA GLN A 7 -6.81 0.86 26.52
C GLN A 7 -6.57 2.17 25.75
N ARG A 8 -7.47 3.15 25.85
CA ARG A 8 -7.28 4.46 25.21
C ARG A 8 -6.05 5.18 25.78
N THR A 9 -5.87 5.14 27.12
CA THR A 9 -4.72 5.73 27.79
C THR A 9 -3.42 5.06 27.35
N GLU A 10 -3.40 3.73 27.25
CA GLU A 10 -2.22 2.98 26.80
C GLU A 10 -1.87 3.30 25.33
N ALA A 11 -2.87 3.41 24.46
CA ALA A 11 -2.64 3.83 23.06
C ALA A 11 -1.99 5.24 22.99
N VAL A 12 -2.43 6.17 23.81
CA VAL A 12 -1.83 7.52 23.89
C VAL A 12 -0.39 7.43 24.41
N ARG A 13 -0.12 6.70 25.49
CA ARG A 13 1.24 6.47 26.00
C ARG A 13 2.16 5.86 24.94
N ARG A 14 1.63 4.96 24.12
CA ARG A 14 2.40 4.38 23.04
C ARG A 14 2.79 5.41 21.97
N VAL A 15 1.89 6.35 21.67
CA VAL A 15 2.20 7.49 20.79
C VAL A 15 3.27 8.38 21.42
N GLU A 16 3.14 8.72 22.71
CA GLU A 16 4.11 9.51 23.47
C GLU A 16 5.49 8.87 23.42
N HIS A 17 5.58 7.57 23.72
CA HIS A 17 6.82 6.81 23.70
C HIS A 17 7.56 6.93 22.34
N PHE A 18 6.86 6.79 21.22
CA PHE A 18 7.51 6.91 19.91
C PHE A 18 7.86 8.35 19.53
N VAL A 19 7.11 9.32 20.02
CA VAL A 19 7.46 10.75 19.88
C VAL A 19 8.72 11.08 20.64
N GLU A 20 8.83 10.65 21.91
CA GLU A 20 10.03 10.82 22.74
C GLU A 20 11.24 10.14 22.09
N LYS A 21 11.09 8.90 21.63
CA LYS A 21 12.13 8.18 20.90
C LYS A 21 12.58 8.95 19.65
N ALA A 22 11.65 9.52 18.88
CA ALA A 22 11.96 10.32 17.71
C ALA A 22 12.67 11.64 18.11
N ASN A 23 12.21 12.32 19.15
CA ASN A 23 12.81 13.55 19.65
C ASN A 23 14.27 13.33 20.06
N ALA A 24 14.53 12.23 20.78
CA ALA A 24 15.90 11.84 21.15
C ALA A 24 16.77 11.52 19.93
N LEU A 25 16.24 10.78 18.95
CA LEU A 25 16.99 10.37 17.76
C LEU A 25 17.32 11.53 16.81
N TYR A 26 16.42 12.48 16.65
CA TYR A 26 16.58 13.58 15.68
C TYR A 26 16.94 14.93 16.29
N GLY A 27 17.10 15.00 17.63
CA GLY A 27 17.42 16.25 18.33
C GLY A 27 16.36 17.33 18.13
N LYS A 28 15.09 16.95 18.04
CA LYS A 28 13.94 17.84 17.83
C LYS A 28 12.96 17.74 18.99
N GLN A 29 12.06 18.71 19.09
CA GLN A 29 10.99 18.71 20.08
C GLN A 29 9.63 18.72 19.37
N MET A 30 9.29 17.60 18.74
CA MET A 30 7.97 17.42 18.15
C MET A 30 6.94 17.29 19.28
N PRO A 31 5.86 18.08 19.25
CA PRO A 31 4.78 17.91 20.23
C PRO A 31 4.05 16.57 19.99
N VAL A 32 3.52 16.01 21.06
CA VAL A 32 2.71 14.78 20.98
C VAL A 32 1.44 15.06 20.16
N PRO A 33 1.17 14.30 19.11
CA PRO A 33 -0.05 14.45 18.31
C PRO A 33 -1.30 14.12 19.13
N VAL A 34 -2.39 14.88 18.93
CA VAL A 34 -3.68 14.55 19.52
C VAL A 34 -4.23 13.28 18.88
N VAL A 35 -4.61 12.30 19.71
CA VAL A 35 -5.15 11.01 19.26
C VAL A 35 -6.66 11.01 19.30
N HIS A 36 -7.30 10.66 18.19
CA HIS A 36 -8.74 10.48 18.05
C HIS A 36 -9.07 9.03 17.69
N PHE A 37 -10.09 8.46 18.34
CA PHE A 37 -10.57 7.09 18.08
C PHE A 37 -11.86 7.09 17.25
N ASP A 38 -11.88 7.86 16.17
CA ASP A 38 -13.07 8.17 15.39
C ASP A 38 -12.99 7.72 13.92
N LEU A 39 -11.90 7.07 13.53
CA LEU A 39 -11.74 6.56 12.17
C LEU A 39 -12.66 5.35 11.95
N LYS A 40 -13.24 5.25 10.75
CA LYS A 40 -14.21 4.19 10.41
C LYS A 40 -13.83 3.55 9.07
N GLY A 41 -14.38 2.37 8.84
CA GLY A 41 -14.12 1.60 7.61
C GLY A 41 -12.90 0.70 7.76
N THR A 42 -12.21 0.42 6.67
CA THR A 42 -11.09 -0.55 6.60
C THR A 42 -9.71 0.07 6.84
N THR A 43 -9.63 1.36 7.09
CA THR A 43 -8.36 2.04 7.37
C THR A 43 -8.09 1.96 8.86
N ALA A 44 -6.93 1.45 9.27
CA ALA A 44 -6.56 1.28 10.67
C ALA A 44 -6.17 2.60 11.33
N GLY A 45 -5.24 3.34 10.74
CA GLY A 45 -4.77 4.62 11.24
C GLY A 45 -4.68 5.68 10.14
N GLN A 46 -4.56 6.94 10.55
CA GLN A 46 -4.32 8.07 9.67
C GLN A 46 -3.64 9.23 10.40
N ALA A 47 -2.46 9.63 9.95
CA ALA A 47 -1.77 10.82 10.45
C ALA A 47 -2.11 12.07 9.63
N PHE A 48 -2.38 13.19 10.32
CA PHE A 48 -2.60 14.50 9.73
C PHE A 48 -1.47 15.45 10.11
N SER A 49 -0.52 15.60 9.20
CA SER A 49 0.72 16.34 9.46
C SER A 49 1.44 15.75 10.70
N HIS A 50 1.80 16.60 11.69
CA HIS A 50 2.49 16.16 12.92
C HIS A 50 1.67 16.38 14.20
N HIS A 51 0.42 16.82 14.08
CA HIS A 51 -0.36 17.24 15.27
C HIS A 51 -1.60 16.39 15.53
N ARG A 52 -1.96 15.46 14.67
CA ARG A 52 -3.16 14.64 14.85
C ARG A 52 -3.01 13.25 14.26
N ILE A 53 -3.37 12.25 15.06
CA ILE A 53 -3.52 10.85 14.63
C ILE A 53 -4.97 10.43 14.85
N ARG A 54 -5.55 9.74 13.90
CA ARG A 54 -6.86 9.10 14.03
C ARG A 54 -6.68 7.60 13.94
N LEU A 55 -7.26 6.88 14.89
CA LEU A 55 -7.26 5.42 14.97
C LEU A 55 -8.67 4.87 14.79
N ASN A 56 -8.77 3.68 14.22
CA ASN A 56 -10.04 2.99 14.02
C ASN A 56 -10.35 2.13 15.23
N GLU A 57 -11.19 2.64 16.12
CA GLU A 57 -11.58 1.95 17.34
C GLU A 57 -12.16 0.56 17.06
N GLY A 58 -13.00 0.42 16.04
CA GLY A 58 -13.63 -0.86 15.71
C GLY A 58 -12.65 -1.94 15.27
N LEU A 59 -11.57 -1.58 14.58
CA LEU A 59 -10.50 -2.52 14.26
C LEU A 59 -9.58 -2.74 15.45
N MET A 60 -9.30 -1.71 16.23
CA MET A 60 -8.38 -1.76 17.36
C MET A 60 -8.86 -2.71 18.48
N VAL A 61 -10.17 -2.81 18.69
CA VAL A 61 -10.75 -3.77 19.65
C VAL A 61 -10.43 -5.23 19.27
N ASP A 62 -10.50 -5.56 17.99
CA ASP A 62 -10.27 -6.92 17.49
C ASP A 62 -8.76 -7.21 17.25
N HIS A 63 -7.92 -6.19 17.08
CA HIS A 63 -6.50 -6.27 16.66
C HIS A 63 -5.60 -5.41 17.53
N TRP A 64 -5.76 -5.50 18.85
CA TRP A 64 -5.07 -4.64 19.81
C TRP A 64 -3.54 -4.64 19.64
N ASP A 65 -2.94 -5.83 19.57
CA ASP A 65 -1.48 -5.98 19.49
C ASP A 65 -0.92 -5.40 18.18
N ASP A 66 -1.62 -5.59 17.07
CA ASP A 66 -1.24 -5.03 15.77
C ASP A 66 -1.30 -3.49 15.80
N PHE A 67 -2.26 -2.92 16.56
CA PHE A 67 -2.33 -1.46 16.70
C PHE A 67 -1.20 -0.90 17.53
N ILE A 68 -0.89 -1.52 18.66
CA ILE A 68 0.17 -1.08 19.58
C ILE A 68 1.55 -1.22 18.97
N ASN A 69 1.81 -2.32 18.24
CA ASN A 69 3.14 -2.65 17.76
C ASN A 69 3.42 -2.16 16.33
N ASP A 70 2.39 -2.02 15.48
CA ASP A 70 2.56 -1.69 14.06
C ASP A 70 1.84 -0.41 13.65
N THR A 71 0.52 -0.28 13.94
CA THR A 71 -0.26 0.87 13.45
C THR A 71 0.13 2.18 14.11
N ILE A 72 0.29 2.22 15.42
CA ILE A 72 0.67 3.43 16.14
C ILE A 72 2.05 3.93 15.72
N PRO A 73 3.13 3.12 15.75
CA PRO A 73 4.43 3.58 15.26
C PRO A 73 4.42 3.96 13.78
N HIS A 74 3.61 3.32 12.94
CA HIS A 74 3.39 3.70 11.54
C HIS A 74 2.88 5.14 11.41
N GLU A 75 1.84 5.49 12.15
CA GLU A 75 1.25 6.84 12.11
C GLU A 75 2.16 7.89 12.75
N VAL A 76 2.85 7.53 13.84
CA VAL A 76 3.86 8.43 14.45
C VAL A 76 5.01 8.67 13.47
N ALA A 77 5.46 7.66 12.73
CA ALA A 77 6.50 7.83 11.71
C ALA A 77 6.09 8.84 10.62
N HIS A 78 4.81 8.86 10.22
CA HIS A 78 4.29 9.91 9.34
C HIS A 78 4.37 11.31 9.96
N CYS A 79 4.04 11.43 11.24
CA CYS A 79 4.16 12.69 11.98
C CYS A 79 5.62 13.17 12.03
N VAL A 80 6.54 12.27 12.37
CA VAL A 80 7.99 12.54 12.40
C VAL A 80 8.51 13.00 11.05
N VAL A 81 8.17 12.29 9.96
CA VAL A 81 8.58 12.69 8.60
C VAL A 81 8.09 14.09 8.27
N ASN A 82 6.84 14.40 8.58
CA ASN A 82 6.30 15.74 8.30
C ASN A 82 6.97 16.84 9.13
N PHE A 83 7.31 16.55 10.40
CA PHE A 83 7.91 17.51 11.32
C PHE A 83 9.41 17.72 11.08
N VAL A 84 10.15 16.63 10.94
CA VAL A 84 11.63 16.66 10.87
C VAL A 84 12.13 16.93 9.46
N PHE A 85 11.55 16.26 8.45
CA PHE A 85 12.06 16.26 7.08
C PHE A 85 11.19 17.03 6.07
N GLY A 86 9.94 17.36 6.46
CA GLY A 86 8.94 17.86 5.52
C GLY A 86 8.42 16.79 4.56
N ALA A 87 7.48 17.17 3.72
CA ALA A 87 6.86 16.24 2.78
C ALA A 87 7.85 15.75 1.72
N GLU A 88 8.00 14.44 1.61
CA GLU A 88 8.75 13.83 0.53
C GLU A 88 7.94 13.89 -0.78
N VAL A 89 8.53 14.44 -1.83
CA VAL A 89 7.88 14.58 -3.13
C VAL A 89 8.79 14.10 -4.25
N ARG A 90 8.18 13.50 -5.28
CA ARG A 90 8.84 13.18 -6.54
C ARG A 90 8.18 13.92 -7.69
N LEU A 91 8.93 14.15 -8.75
CA LEU A 91 8.37 14.61 -10.01
C LEU A 91 7.90 13.41 -10.84
N THR A 92 6.66 13.47 -11.33
CA THR A 92 6.17 12.51 -12.31
C THR A 92 6.80 12.78 -13.68
N ARG A 93 6.70 11.84 -14.64
CA ARG A 93 7.14 12.06 -16.03
C ARG A 93 6.56 13.33 -16.68
N ARG A 94 5.42 13.82 -16.18
CA ARG A 94 4.74 15.04 -16.67
C ARG A 94 5.11 16.29 -15.86
N GLY A 95 6.19 16.24 -15.06
CA GLY A 95 6.63 17.37 -14.24
C GLY A 95 5.75 17.69 -13.02
N LYS A 96 4.70 16.90 -12.73
CA LYS A 96 3.83 17.13 -11.57
C LYS A 96 4.48 16.63 -10.28
N ARG A 97 4.43 17.45 -9.24
CA ARG A 97 4.85 17.04 -7.89
C ARG A 97 3.86 16.02 -7.33
N GLN A 98 4.37 14.87 -6.93
CA GLN A 98 3.60 13.80 -6.27
C GLN A 98 4.18 13.55 -4.90
N ARG A 99 3.36 13.68 -3.85
CA ARG A 99 3.77 13.35 -2.47
C ARG A 99 3.97 11.84 -2.34
N ILE A 100 5.06 11.46 -1.67
CA ILE A 100 5.38 10.08 -1.30
C ILE A 100 5.15 9.95 0.19
N SER A 101 4.19 9.14 0.60
CA SER A 101 3.88 8.94 2.03
C SER A 101 4.75 7.87 2.69
N HIS A 102 5.11 6.81 1.98
CA HIS A 102 5.93 5.70 2.49
C HIS A 102 7.27 5.62 1.75
N GLY A 103 7.97 6.76 1.62
CA GLY A 103 9.28 6.87 0.99
C GLY A 103 10.42 6.43 1.92
N GLU A 104 11.66 6.71 1.51
CA GLU A 104 12.84 6.28 2.29
C GLU A 104 12.94 6.99 3.64
N LYS A 105 12.48 8.24 3.76
CA LYS A 105 12.43 8.95 5.03
C LYS A 105 11.51 8.24 6.02
N TRP A 106 10.31 7.85 5.60
CA TRP A 106 9.37 7.11 6.45
C TRP A 106 9.93 5.73 6.83
N LYS A 107 10.51 4.99 5.89
CA LYS A 107 11.13 3.70 6.16
C LYS A 107 12.32 3.81 7.12
N SER A 108 13.10 4.89 7.04
CA SER A 108 14.21 5.12 7.97
C SER A 108 13.72 5.35 9.39
N VAL A 109 12.61 6.08 9.56
CA VAL A 109 11.97 6.29 10.87
C VAL A 109 11.43 4.97 11.42
N MET A 110 10.73 4.16 10.61
CA MET A 110 10.22 2.85 11.04
C MET A 110 11.35 1.92 11.51
N ARG A 111 12.45 1.85 10.76
CA ARG A 111 13.65 1.09 11.16
C ARG A 111 14.26 1.61 12.47
N ALA A 112 14.31 2.93 12.65
CA ALA A 112 14.80 3.54 13.89
C ALA A 112 13.88 3.25 15.09
N PHE A 113 12.59 3.07 14.85
CA PHE A 113 11.64 2.60 15.84
C PHE A 113 11.79 1.10 16.18
N GLY A 114 12.47 0.32 15.33
CA GLY A 114 12.59 -1.14 15.45
C GLY A 114 11.34 -1.87 14.96
N VAL A 115 10.57 -1.25 14.07
CA VAL A 115 9.32 -1.78 13.53
C VAL A 115 9.46 -2.00 12.01
N ASP A 116 8.85 -3.07 11.51
CA ASP A 116 8.85 -3.37 10.08
C ASP A 116 8.17 -2.27 9.26
N ALA A 117 8.82 -1.85 8.19
CA ALA A 117 8.33 -0.80 7.31
C ALA A 117 7.26 -1.30 6.32
N ASN A 118 6.23 -1.98 6.85
CA ASN A 118 5.09 -2.45 6.07
C ASN A 118 4.13 -1.30 5.78
N ARG A 119 3.73 -1.17 4.52
CA ARG A 119 2.84 -0.10 4.07
C ARG A 119 1.38 -0.33 4.41
N THR A 120 0.96 -1.58 4.50
CA THR A 120 -0.43 -2.00 4.69
C THR A 120 -0.49 -3.03 5.81
N HIS A 121 -1.56 -2.99 6.57
CA HIS A 121 -1.86 -4.02 7.57
C HIS A 121 -2.55 -5.23 6.92
N ASP A 122 -2.43 -6.40 7.54
CA ASP A 122 -3.06 -7.66 7.13
C ASP A 122 -4.25 -8.05 8.05
N MET A 123 -4.74 -7.09 8.85
CA MET A 123 -5.86 -7.27 9.78
C MET A 123 -7.12 -7.76 9.06
N ASP A 124 -7.90 -8.64 9.70
CA ASP A 124 -9.23 -9.02 9.22
C ASP A 124 -10.21 -7.85 9.35
N VAL A 125 -10.63 -7.32 8.22
CA VAL A 125 -11.60 -6.21 8.14
C VAL A 125 -13.02 -6.68 7.81
N SER A 126 -13.29 -7.99 7.85
CA SER A 126 -14.58 -8.57 7.47
C SER A 126 -15.73 -8.08 8.35
N LYS A 127 -15.47 -7.87 9.63
CA LYS A 127 -16.41 -7.37 10.62
C LYS A 127 -16.69 -5.86 10.52
N VAL A 128 -15.77 -5.11 9.90
CA VAL A 128 -15.92 -3.66 9.78
C VAL A 128 -16.92 -3.35 8.68
N ARG A 129 -17.97 -2.63 9.02
CA ARG A 129 -18.98 -2.20 8.07
C ARG A 129 -18.32 -1.29 7.02
N GLN A 130 -18.04 -1.86 5.88
CA GLN A 130 -17.59 -1.06 4.74
C GLN A 130 -18.67 -0.03 4.45
N ALA A 131 -18.34 1.24 4.57
CA ALA A 131 -19.24 2.30 4.14
C ALA A 131 -19.53 2.05 2.66
N ARG A 132 -20.73 1.55 2.37
CA ARG A 132 -21.18 1.27 1.00
C ARG A 132 -21.07 2.58 0.23
N ARG A 133 -20.04 2.71 -0.60
CA ARG A 133 -19.91 3.83 -1.53
C ARG A 133 -20.96 3.66 -2.62
N THR A 134 -22.16 4.08 -2.31
CA THR A 134 -23.20 4.22 -3.34
C THR A 134 -22.84 5.41 -4.20
N LYS A 135 -22.56 5.17 -5.47
CA LYS A 135 -22.38 6.24 -6.46
C LYS A 135 -23.56 6.24 -7.39
N THR A 136 -24.20 7.39 -7.53
CA THR A 136 -25.20 7.59 -8.59
C THR A 136 -24.57 7.30 -9.93
N LYS A 137 -25.23 6.52 -10.76
CA LYS A 137 -24.85 6.27 -12.15
C LYS A 137 -25.84 6.98 -13.05
N TYR A 138 -25.30 7.51 -14.12
CA TYR A 138 -26.02 8.21 -15.17
C TYR A 138 -25.91 7.42 -16.45
N GLU A 139 -27.03 7.25 -17.15
CA GLU A 139 -27.05 6.60 -18.46
C GLU A 139 -26.75 7.62 -19.56
N TYR A 140 -25.82 7.28 -20.39
CA TYR A 140 -25.48 8.00 -21.60
C TYR A 140 -25.52 7.05 -22.79
N ARG A 141 -25.99 7.54 -23.93
CA ARG A 141 -26.01 6.80 -25.19
C ARG A 141 -24.99 7.37 -26.15
N CYS A 142 -24.24 6.49 -26.80
CA CYS A 142 -23.29 6.89 -27.83
C CYS A 142 -24.09 7.22 -29.12
N ASN A 143 -23.93 8.42 -29.67
CA ASN A 143 -24.60 8.85 -30.90
C ASN A 143 -24.13 8.10 -32.15
N CYS A 144 -22.96 7.44 -32.12
CA CYS A 144 -22.42 6.69 -33.24
C CYS A 144 -22.91 5.25 -33.27
N CYS A 145 -22.87 4.51 -32.16
CA CYS A 145 -23.15 3.07 -32.11
C CYS A 145 -24.41 2.71 -31.28
N GLY A 146 -25.13 3.70 -30.73
CA GLY A 146 -26.33 3.49 -29.94
C GLY A 146 -26.11 2.82 -28.57
N LYS A 147 -24.89 2.42 -28.20
CA LYS A 147 -24.62 1.71 -26.95
C LYS A 147 -24.89 2.58 -25.74
N SER A 148 -25.56 1.99 -24.75
CA SER A 148 -25.74 2.59 -23.44
C SER A 148 -24.45 2.45 -22.61
N ILE A 149 -24.05 3.54 -21.95
CA ILE A 149 -22.79 3.64 -21.21
C ILE A 149 -23.09 4.22 -19.81
N PRO A 150 -22.84 3.47 -18.73
CA PRO A 150 -23.02 3.97 -17.39
C PRO A 150 -21.86 4.91 -17.00
N VAL A 151 -22.17 6.16 -16.71
CA VAL A 151 -21.21 7.22 -16.41
C VAL A 151 -21.30 7.61 -14.93
N GLY A 152 -20.17 7.75 -14.24
CA GLY A 152 -20.11 8.18 -12.85
C GLY A 152 -20.28 9.71 -12.68
N PRO A 153 -20.54 10.20 -11.43
CA PRO A 153 -20.85 11.61 -11.15
C PRO A 153 -19.80 12.60 -11.65
N LYS A 154 -18.52 12.25 -11.58
CA LYS A 154 -17.44 13.12 -12.05
C LYS A 154 -17.55 13.37 -13.57
N TYR A 155 -17.65 12.30 -14.33
CA TYR A 155 -17.77 12.40 -15.79
C TYR A 155 -19.09 13.00 -16.22
N HIS A 156 -20.19 12.71 -15.49
CA HIS A 156 -21.47 13.40 -15.71
C HIS A 156 -21.31 14.91 -15.59
N LYS A 157 -20.68 15.40 -14.50
CA LYS A 157 -20.40 16.82 -14.29
C LYS A 157 -19.47 17.39 -15.38
N ASP A 158 -18.45 16.64 -15.81
CA ASP A 158 -17.55 17.08 -16.88
C ASP A 158 -18.31 17.27 -18.20
N ILE A 159 -19.24 16.37 -18.56
CA ILE A 159 -20.08 16.50 -19.76
C ILE A 159 -21.02 17.71 -19.65
N GLN A 160 -21.69 17.89 -18.50
CA GLN A 160 -22.55 19.05 -18.25
C GLN A 160 -21.79 20.39 -18.35
N ASN A 161 -20.51 20.39 -17.98
CA ASN A 161 -19.61 21.53 -18.12
C ASN A 161 -19.00 21.69 -19.53
N GLY A 162 -19.56 21.02 -20.55
CA GLY A 162 -19.13 21.15 -21.94
C GLY A 162 -17.83 20.40 -22.31
N ARG A 163 -17.36 19.49 -21.43
CA ARG A 163 -16.22 18.61 -21.78
C ARG A 163 -16.74 17.36 -22.50
N PRO A 164 -16.61 17.23 -23.81
CA PRO A 164 -17.13 16.09 -24.53
C PRO A 164 -16.37 14.82 -24.12
N LEU A 165 -17.14 13.77 -23.81
CA LEU A 165 -16.61 12.42 -23.65
C LEU A 165 -17.03 11.60 -24.85
N SER A 166 -16.09 10.83 -25.39
CA SER A 166 -16.34 9.88 -26.48
C SER A 166 -16.39 8.43 -25.97
N HIS A 167 -17.11 7.60 -26.66
CA HIS A 167 -17.10 6.16 -26.41
C HIS A 167 -15.77 5.56 -26.87
N LYS A 168 -15.15 4.74 -26.01
CA LYS A 168 -13.90 4.04 -26.33
C LYS A 168 -14.13 3.10 -27.53
N GLY A 169 -13.49 3.38 -28.63
CA GLY A 169 -13.66 2.64 -29.90
C GLY A 169 -14.50 3.37 -30.96
N CYS A 170 -15.19 4.45 -30.61
CA CYS A 170 -15.91 5.29 -31.57
C CYS A 170 -15.25 6.67 -31.67
N LYS A 171 -14.34 6.85 -32.64
CA LYS A 171 -13.67 8.14 -32.84
C LYS A 171 -14.68 9.23 -33.23
N GLY A 172 -14.60 10.40 -32.56
CA GLY A 172 -15.49 11.53 -32.84
C GLY A 172 -16.92 11.40 -32.30
N SER A 173 -17.25 10.30 -31.59
CA SER A 173 -18.58 10.14 -31.00
C SER A 173 -18.81 11.06 -29.80
N ARG A 174 -20.06 11.45 -29.57
CA ARG A 174 -20.52 12.16 -28.38
C ARG A 174 -21.45 11.27 -27.57
N LEU A 175 -21.43 11.48 -26.26
CA LEU A 175 -22.35 10.81 -25.35
C LEU A 175 -23.52 11.71 -25.04
N GLU A 176 -24.74 11.24 -25.32
CA GLU A 176 -26.00 11.92 -25.05
C GLU A 176 -26.59 11.41 -23.73
N PHE A 177 -27.04 12.31 -22.88
CA PHE A 177 -27.65 11.97 -21.60
C PHE A 177 -29.02 11.35 -21.81
N VAL A 178 -29.25 10.17 -21.19
CA VAL A 178 -30.53 9.45 -21.26
C VAL A 178 -31.31 9.57 -19.94
N GLY A 179 -30.58 9.36 -18.82
CA GLY A 179 -31.28 9.39 -17.53
C GLY A 179 -30.36 9.03 -16.36
N VAL A 180 -30.97 8.91 -15.18
CA VAL A 180 -30.30 8.50 -13.94
C VAL A 180 -30.58 7.02 -13.69
N LEU A 181 -29.53 6.19 -13.69
CA LEU A 181 -29.63 4.75 -13.41
C LEU A 181 -29.82 4.42 -11.92
N GLY A 182 -29.92 5.43 -11.06
CA GLY A 182 -30.07 5.27 -9.61
C GLY A 182 -28.73 5.05 -8.87
N ARG A 183 -28.82 4.72 -7.59
CA ARG A 183 -27.65 4.43 -6.73
C ARG A 183 -27.26 2.97 -6.87
N VAL A 184 -26.16 2.70 -7.54
CA VAL A 184 -25.60 1.35 -7.61
C VAL A 184 -24.68 1.13 -6.40
N THR A 185 -25.04 0.15 -5.56
CA THR A 185 -24.15 -0.32 -4.48
C THR A 185 -23.06 -1.19 -5.08
N TYR A 186 -21.81 -0.81 -4.88
CA TYR A 186 -20.63 -1.53 -5.45
C TYR A 186 -20.37 -2.90 -4.81
N SER A 187 -21.24 -3.43 -3.95
CA SER A 187 -21.03 -4.72 -3.28
C SER A 187 -21.14 -5.94 -4.21
N GLU A 188 -21.86 -5.84 -5.32
CA GLU A 188 -22.11 -6.99 -6.21
C GLU A 188 -21.13 -7.09 -7.39
N ALA A 189 -20.63 -5.96 -7.90
CA ALA A 189 -19.68 -5.96 -9.00
C ALA A 189 -18.24 -6.34 -8.57
N ALA A 190 -17.91 -6.26 -7.29
CA ALA A 190 -16.60 -6.65 -6.77
C ALA A 190 -16.48 -8.14 -6.45
N GLN A 191 -17.60 -8.85 -6.25
CA GLN A 191 -17.62 -10.30 -6.01
C GLN A 191 -17.32 -11.13 -7.25
N GLY A 192 -17.55 -10.59 -8.47
CA GLY A 192 -17.26 -11.27 -9.73
C GLY A 192 -15.81 -11.16 -10.25
N LYS A 193 -14.99 -10.33 -9.61
CA LYS A 193 -13.56 -10.15 -9.93
C LYS A 193 -12.72 -10.09 -8.67
N ARG A 194 -12.77 -11.12 -7.84
CA ARG A 194 -11.60 -11.44 -7.03
C ARG A 194 -10.52 -11.82 -8.04
N ALA A 195 -9.63 -10.88 -8.35
CA ALA A 195 -8.33 -11.23 -8.84
C ALA A 195 -7.82 -12.32 -7.90
N GLU A 196 -7.36 -13.43 -8.45
CA GLU A 196 -6.63 -14.44 -7.66
C GLU A 196 -5.68 -13.70 -6.73
N PRO A 197 -5.58 -14.09 -5.45
CA PRO A 197 -4.68 -13.44 -4.52
C PRO A 197 -3.33 -13.42 -5.22
N LYS A 198 -2.83 -12.22 -5.52
CA LYS A 198 -1.46 -12.05 -6.00
C LYS A 198 -0.63 -12.79 -4.99
N LYS A 199 0.01 -13.91 -5.40
CA LYS A 199 0.86 -14.74 -4.56
C LYS A 199 1.68 -13.78 -3.70
N VAL A 200 1.41 -13.78 -2.41
CA VAL A 200 2.16 -13.03 -1.41
C VAL A 200 3.61 -13.40 -1.65
N PRO A 201 4.51 -12.46 -1.90
CA PRO A 201 5.92 -12.79 -1.97
C PRO A 201 6.25 -13.35 -0.59
N ALA A 202 6.75 -14.60 -0.53
CA ALA A 202 7.18 -15.23 0.70
C ALA A 202 7.99 -14.22 1.52
N ALA A 203 7.75 -14.19 2.83
CA ALA A 203 8.34 -13.25 3.78
C ALA A 203 9.82 -13.07 3.46
N ARG A 204 10.19 -11.87 3.06
CA ARG A 204 11.56 -11.52 2.77
C ARG A 204 12.20 -11.08 4.08
N ASN A 205 13.03 -11.92 4.64
CA ASN A 205 14.03 -11.52 5.61
C ASN A 205 14.98 -10.49 4.95
N GLY A 206 14.59 -9.24 4.79
CA GLY A 206 15.44 -8.12 4.36
C GLY A 206 16.32 -8.25 3.10
N ILE A 207 16.43 -9.44 2.52
CA ILE A 207 17.36 -9.78 1.42
C ILE A 207 16.64 -9.64 0.07
N THR A 208 17.21 -8.88 -0.85
CA THR A 208 16.67 -8.75 -2.21
C THR A 208 16.71 -10.08 -2.96
N GLN A 209 15.86 -10.25 -3.99
CA GLN A 209 15.88 -11.49 -4.82
C GLN A 209 17.26 -11.77 -5.43
N ILE A 210 18.02 -10.73 -5.73
CA ILE A 210 19.37 -10.86 -6.29
C ILE A 210 20.34 -11.31 -5.19
N GLU A 211 20.26 -10.76 -3.99
CA GLU A 211 21.11 -11.18 -2.85
C GLU A 211 20.80 -12.61 -2.43
N HIS A 212 19.54 -13.02 -2.41
CA HIS A 212 19.18 -14.42 -2.16
C HIS A 212 19.73 -15.34 -3.26
N ALA A 213 19.62 -14.96 -4.53
CA ALA A 213 20.23 -15.71 -5.62
C ALA A 213 21.77 -15.75 -5.56
N VAL A 214 22.42 -14.69 -5.07
CA VAL A 214 23.85 -14.65 -4.80
C VAL A 214 24.25 -15.63 -3.71
N LEU A 215 23.48 -15.70 -2.62
CA LEU A 215 23.71 -16.68 -1.54
C LEU A 215 23.58 -18.12 -2.04
N ILE A 216 22.54 -18.43 -2.81
CA ILE A 216 22.35 -19.75 -3.42
C ILE A 216 23.50 -20.04 -4.38
N TYR A 217 23.86 -19.10 -5.25
CA TYR A 217 24.96 -19.27 -6.19
C TYR A 217 26.29 -19.58 -5.47
N LYS A 218 26.63 -18.82 -4.43
CA LYS A 218 27.83 -19.02 -3.61
C LYS A 218 27.80 -20.41 -2.93
N SER A 219 26.72 -20.75 -2.23
CA SER A 219 26.61 -22.04 -1.53
C SER A 219 26.75 -23.25 -2.47
N MET A 220 26.36 -23.10 -3.74
CA MET A 220 26.45 -24.15 -4.75
C MET A 220 27.79 -24.18 -5.51
N THR A 221 28.59 -23.10 -5.44
CA THR A 221 29.87 -23.00 -6.15
C THR A 221 31.09 -23.02 -5.24
N GLU A 222 30.93 -22.79 -3.93
CA GLU A 222 32.03 -22.79 -2.95
C GLU A 222 32.33 -24.21 -2.39
N ASN A 223 31.50 -25.22 -2.70
CA ASN A 223 31.82 -26.61 -2.35
C ASN A 223 32.90 -27.14 -3.30
N VAL A 224 34.09 -27.30 -2.79
CA VAL A 224 35.36 -27.54 -3.52
C VAL A 224 35.37 -28.89 -4.28
N ASP A 225 34.48 -29.83 -3.94
CA ASP A 225 34.56 -31.22 -4.46
C ASP A 225 33.58 -31.52 -5.62
N VAL A 226 32.65 -30.62 -5.96
CA VAL A 226 31.68 -30.87 -7.05
C VAL A 226 31.48 -29.63 -7.90
N LYS A 227 32.02 -29.61 -9.11
CA LYS A 227 31.67 -28.61 -10.14
C LYS A 227 30.25 -28.76 -10.56
N MET A 228 29.35 -27.94 -10.01
CA MET A 228 27.96 -27.92 -10.41
C MET A 228 27.75 -27.27 -11.79
N SER A 229 26.91 -27.88 -12.62
CA SER A 229 26.57 -27.31 -13.93
C SER A 229 25.71 -26.05 -13.78
N ARG A 230 25.71 -25.19 -14.83
CA ARG A 230 24.79 -24.02 -14.88
C ARG A 230 23.33 -24.42 -14.72
N GLN A 231 22.94 -25.62 -15.20
CA GLN A 231 21.56 -26.11 -15.09
C GLN A 231 21.21 -26.46 -13.66
N ASP A 232 22.10 -27.09 -12.91
CA ASP A 232 21.91 -27.45 -11.50
C ASP A 232 21.70 -26.22 -10.64
N ILE A 233 22.53 -25.19 -10.86
CA ILE A 233 22.43 -23.91 -10.12
C ILE A 233 21.08 -23.22 -10.43
N ILE A 234 20.65 -23.20 -11.71
CA ILE A 234 19.34 -22.63 -12.09
C ILE A 234 18.22 -23.43 -11.42
N GLN A 235 18.34 -24.75 -11.35
CA GLN A 235 17.33 -25.61 -10.72
C GLN A 235 17.29 -25.39 -9.18
N GLY A 236 18.43 -25.18 -8.54
CA GLY A 236 18.51 -24.77 -7.13
C GLY A 236 17.83 -23.41 -6.88
N ILE A 237 18.06 -22.42 -7.74
CA ILE A 237 17.38 -21.13 -7.66
C ILE A 237 15.85 -21.27 -7.87
N MET A 238 15.41 -22.10 -8.82
CA MET A 238 13.99 -22.38 -9.04
C MET A 238 13.34 -22.97 -7.79
N HIS A 239 13.97 -23.98 -7.21
CA HIS A 239 13.44 -24.69 -6.05
C HIS A 239 13.43 -23.80 -4.80
N SER A 240 14.54 -23.16 -4.47
CA SER A 240 14.68 -22.34 -3.27
C SER A 240 13.84 -21.04 -3.31
N MET A 241 13.66 -20.46 -4.49
CA MET A 241 12.94 -19.19 -4.65
C MET A 241 11.54 -19.35 -5.24
N GLN A 242 11.11 -20.57 -5.56
CA GLN A 242 9.82 -20.88 -6.17
C GLN A 242 9.51 -20.00 -7.41
N VAL A 243 10.49 -19.86 -8.29
CA VAL A 243 10.39 -19.07 -9.53
C VAL A 243 10.48 -19.96 -10.76
N ASP A 244 9.94 -19.48 -11.88
CA ASP A 244 10.05 -20.18 -13.18
C ASP A 244 11.48 -20.18 -13.74
N LYS A 245 11.74 -21.09 -14.72
CA LYS A 245 13.06 -21.28 -15.33
C LYS A 245 13.64 -20.01 -15.97
N LYS A 246 12.79 -19.18 -16.62
CA LYS A 246 13.22 -17.93 -17.28
C LYS A 246 13.71 -16.92 -16.26
N LYS A 247 12.98 -16.77 -15.14
CA LYS A 247 13.33 -15.88 -14.04
C LYS A 247 14.56 -16.38 -13.28
N ALA A 248 14.66 -17.70 -13.03
CA ALA A 248 15.83 -18.32 -12.39
C ALA A 248 17.11 -18.15 -13.21
N SER A 249 17.03 -18.33 -14.53
CA SER A 249 18.15 -18.08 -15.43
C SER A 249 18.64 -16.63 -15.38
N GLY A 250 17.73 -15.66 -15.41
CA GLY A 250 18.09 -14.25 -15.29
C GLY A 250 18.65 -13.86 -13.91
N LEU A 251 18.25 -14.54 -12.84
CA LEU A 251 18.81 -14.36 -11.49
C LEU A 251 20.19 -14.99 -11.39
N HIS A 252 20.39 -16.19 -11.95
CA HIS A 252 21.71 -16.85 -12.05
C HIS A 252 22.73 -15.93 -12.73
N ASP A 253 22.44 -15.38 -13.90
CA ASP A 253 23.39 -14.57 -14.66
C ASP A 253 23.76 -13.27 -13.93
N ARG A 254 22.80 -12.66 -13.22
CA ARG A 254 23.05 -11.50 -12.36
C ARG A 254 23.83 -11.83 -11.08
N ALA A 255 23.53 -12.99 -10.47
CA ALA A 255 24.27 -13.47 -9.29
C ALA A 255 25.71 -13.78 -9.65
N LYS A 256 25.94 -14.52 -10.74
CA LYS A 256 27.28 -14.80 -11.27
C LYS A 256 28.08 -13.51 -11.48
N LYS A 257 27.50 -12.51 -12.17
CA LYS A 257 28.16 -11.21 -12.40
C LYS A 257 28.54 -10.48 -11.12
N LYS A 258 27.73 -10.59 -10.05
CA LYS A 258 28.03 -9.98 -8.74
C LYS A 258 29.10 -10.72 -7.93
N VAL A 259 29.30 -12.01 -8.19
CA VAL A 259 30.31 -12.81 -7.48
C VAL A 259 31.66 -12.77 -8.19
N THR A 260 31.67 -12.53 -9.49
CA THR A 260 32.90 -12.47 -10.32
C THR A 260 33.44 -11.04 -10.56
N ALA A 261 32.73 -10.02 -10.07
CA ALA A 261 33.14 -8.62 -10.07
C ALA A 261 33.76 -8.23 -8.72
#